data_79b2bf0b3330decd73d817768b34cd52
#
_entry.id   79b2bf0b3330decd73d817768b34cd52
#
_cell.length_a   1.000
_cell.length_b   1.000
_cell.length_c   1.000
_cell.angle_alpha   90.00
_cell.angle_beta   90.00
_cell.angle_gamma   90.00
#
_symmetry.space_group_name_H-M   'P 1'
#
loop_
_entity.id
_entity.type
_entity.pdbx_description
1 polymer ?
#
loop_
_entity_poly.entity_id
_entity_poly.type
_entity_poly.pdbx_seq_one_letter_code
_entity_poly.pdbx_strand_id
1 'polypeptide(L)'
;MTIGKKTSLCMRGIGILLICLHNLLHLDSEVLECEFEFSQERIGKLFQGLGEGLWACLDSAFSFWGWYGVSVFLFLSGYGLVRKYESGRHQVKPWAYLHHHYRKLLILLAPAYLFFIFNYFPKGIISLSDIIGQLTLTLNLYDARAITPGVYWYFGVTMQLYIVYLLFHYKRDDILLIVLSALSLVIGVYFAYAEHLTEVHYQIRHNFPLWLSVFTLGIWTARHGSNRLLRIMDHHWVLSMAVFLLLWLVSSVWAMLWTFSPLFAVATILLLSRHCHTKGLIWVGSISAGVFVCHPILRMFALKGFDMGINHIIVCVIYVALSLLAGWGYMRLIESRKT
;
A
#
# COMPACT_ATOMS: atom_id res chain seq x y z
N MET A 1 -12.32 6.37 -18.50
CA MET A 1 -12.63 5.54 -17.31
C MET A 1 -12.54 6.41 -16.06
N THR A 2 -13.64 6.86 -15.51
CA THR A 2 -13.64 7.63 -14.25
C THR A 2 -13.87 6.69 -13.08
N ILE A 3 -13.09 6.85 -12.00
CA ILE A 3 -13.24 6.06 -10.77
C ILE A 3 -14.28 6.73 -9.89
N GLY A 4 -15.45 6.11 -9.77
CA GLY A 4 -16.51 6.56 -8.89
C GLY A 4 -16.24 6.24 -7.41
N LYS A 5 -17.02 6.85 -6.51
CA LYS A 5 -16.88 6.64 -5.06
C LYS A 5 -16.98 5.16 -4.66
N LYS A 6 -17.94 4.42 -5.23
CA LYS A 6 -18.12 2.99 -4.92
C LYS A 6 -16.90 2.16 -5.37
N THR A 7 -16.41 2.38 -6.59
CA THR A 7 -15.21 1.71 -7.10
C THR A 7 -14.00 2.01 -6.22
N SER A 8 -13.74 3.28 -5.88
CA SER A 8 -12.63 3.65 -5.00
C SER A 8 -12.71 3.00 -3.63
N LEU A 9 -13.91 2.91 -3.03
CA LEU A 9 -14.10 2.23 -1.76
C LEU A 9 -13.90 0.72 -1.89
N CYS A 10 -14.38 0.09 -2.97
CA CYS A 10 -14.16 -1.33 -3.22
C CYS A 10 -12.66 -1.65 -3.37
N MET A 11 -11.92 -0.84 -4.15
CA MET A 11 -10.46 -0.97 -4.27
C MET A 11 -9.77 -0.88 -2.91
N ARG A 12 -10.14 0.10 -2.07
CA ARG A 12 -9.60 0.23 -0.71
C ARG A 12 -9.95 -0.98 0.16
N GLY A 13 -11.16 -1.53 0.01
CA GLY A 13 -11.59 -2.72 0.74
C GLY A 13 -10.74 -3.94 0.40
N ILE A 14 -10.51 -4.20 -0.90
CA ILE A 14 -9.62 -5.26 -1.34
C ILE A 14 -8.19 -4.99 -0.86
N GLY A 15 -7.67 -3.78 -1.09
CA GLY A 15 -6.30 -3.41 -0.71
C GLY A 15 -6.01 -3.58 0.77
N ILE A 16 -6.93 -3.18 1.66
CA ILE A 16 -6.69 -3.30 3.11
C ILE A 16 -6.78 -4.75 3.60
N LEU A 17 -7.65 -5.58 3.02
CA LEU A 17 -7.70 -7.00 3.35
C LEU A 17 -6.42 -7.73 2.92
N LEU A 18 -5.89 -7.41 1.72
CA LEU A 18 -4.61 -7.91 1.26
C LEU A 18 -3.48 -7.51 2.22
N ILE A 19 -3.40 -6.23 2.61
CA ILE A 19 -2.39 -5.72 3.55
C ILE A 19 -2.50 -6.41 4.91
N CYS A 20 -3.70 -6.60 5.46
CA CYS A 20 -3.87 -7.23 6.76
C CYS A 20 -3.37 -8.69 6.73
N LEU A 21 -3.82 -9.48 5.76
CA LEU A 21 -3.40 -10.88 5.64
C LEU A 21 -1.90 -11.00 5.37
N HIS A 22 -1.38 -10.20 4.44
CA HIS A 22 0.06 -10.13 4.19
C HIS A 22 0.86 -9.87 5.47
N ASN A 23 0.51 -8.80 6.19
CA ASN A 23 1.25 -8.38 7.38
C ASN A 23 1.15 -9.37 8.56
N LEU A 24 0.19 -10.28 8.59
CA LEU A 24 0.15 -11.37 9.54
C LEU A 24 1.00 -12.55 9.04
N LEU A 25 0.72 -13.01 7.82
CA LEU A 25 1.23 -14.28 7.31
C LEU A 25 2.72 -14.22 6.96
N HIS A 26 3.24 -13.13 6.36
CA HIS A 26 4.66 -13.04 6.03
C HIS A 26 5.62 -13.09 7.25
N LEU A 27 5.10 -12.91 8.47
CA LEU A 27 5.89 -13.03 9.71
C LEU A 27 5.93 -14.45 10.28
N ASP A 28 5.01 -15.32 9.83
CA ASP A 28 4.90 -16.71 10.27
C ASP A 28 5.28 -17.68 9.13
N SER A 29 5.08 -17.28 7.88
CA SER A 29 5.35 -18.07 6.68
C SER A 29 6.84 -18.20 6.38
N GLU A 30 7.23 -19.35 5.82
CA GLU A 30 8.54 -19.48 5.17
C GLU A 30 8.61 -18.76 3.82
N VAL A 31 7.46 -18.38 3.26
CA VAL A 31 7.35 -17.65 2.00
C VAL A 31 7.33 -16.15 2.28
N LEU A 32 8.46 -15.51 2.02
CA LEU A 32 8.59 -14.06 2.13
C LEU A 32 8.26 -13.38 0.81
N GLU A 33 7.76 -12.17 0.89
CA GLU A 33 7.45 -11.31 -0.26
C GLU A 33 8.68 -10.76 -0.96
N CYS A 34 8.50 -10.37 -2.22
CA CYS A 34 9.46 -9.58 -2.99
C CYS A 34 9.01 -8.09 -3.04
N GLU A 35 8.64 -7.47 -1.91
CA GLU A 35 8.19 -6.07 -1.87
C GLU A 35 9.35 -5.10 -2.13
N PHE A 36 10.44 -5.28 -1.40
CA PHE A 36 11.59 -4.37 -1.44
C PHE A 36 12.79 -4.93 -2.18
N GLU A 37 12.84 -6.22 -2.45
CA GLU A 37 13.89 -6.88 -3.20
C GLU A 37 13.36 -8.08 -3.98
N PHE A 38 13.94 -8.32 -5.15
CA PHE A 38 13.65 -9.52 -5.92
C PHE A 38 14.54 -10.66 -5.43
N SER A 39 13.97 -11.84 -5.21
CA SER A 39 14.69 -13.01 -4.74
C SER A 39 14.18 -14.29 -5.41
N GLN A 40 15.06 -14.99 -6.12
CA GLN A 40 14.75 -16.29 -6.72
C GLN A 40 14.47 -17.37 -5.66
N GLU A 41 15.14 -17.30 -4.51
CA GLU A 41 14.89 -18.21 -3.39
C GLU A 41 13.46 -18.08 -2.88
N ARG A 42 12.97 -16.84 -2.66
CA ARG A 42 11.59 -16.57 -2.21
C ARG A 42 10.57 -17.06 -3.22
N ILE A 43 10.87 -16.93 -4.52
CA ILE A 43 10.01 -17.46 -5.60
C ILE A 43 9.99 -18.98 -5.58
N GLY A 44 11.13 -19.64 -5.33
CA GLY A 44 11.19 -21.10 -5.17
C GLY A 44 10.29 -21.57 -4.02
N LYS A 45 10.38 -20.93 -2.86
CA LYS A 45 9.52 -21.22 -1.70
C LYS A 45 8.03 -20.97 -1.98
N LEU A 46 7.71 -19.88 -2.73
CA LEU A 46 6.34 -19.64 -3.18
C LEU A 46 5.77 -20.82 -3.96
N PHE A 47 6.48 -21.30 -4.99
CA PHE A 47 6.00 -22.42 -5.80
C PHE A 47 5.90 -23.73 -5.02
N GLN A 48 6.80 -23.96 -4.09
CA GLN A 48 6.72 -25.09 -3.17
C GLN A 48 5.44 -24.99 -2.33
N GLY A 49 5.22 -23.89 -1.59
CA GLY A 49 4.07 -23.71 -0.72
C GLY A 49 2.72 -23.74 -1.46
N LEU A 50 2.67 -23.24 -2.72
CA LEU A 50 1.46 -23.37 -3.55
C LEU A 50 1.07 -24.83 -3.85
N GLY A 51 2.02 -25.79 -3.76
CA GLY A 51 1.82 -27.22 -4.01
C GLY A 51 1.50 -28.04 -2.75
N GLU A 52 1.66 -27.53 -1.53
CA GLU A 52 1.62 -28.30 -0.27
C GLU A 52 0.22 -28.41 0.39
N GLY A 53 -0.84 -28.06 -0.31
CA GLY A 53 -2.21 -28.15 0.19
C GLY A 53 -2.86 -26.78 0.41
N LEU A 54 -4.15 -26.81 0.81
CA LEU A 54 -4.98 -25.61 0.81
C LEU A 54 -4.45 -24.51 1.74
N TRP A 55 -4.04 -24.86 2.95
CA TRP A 55 -3.54 -23.86 3.90
C TRP A 55 -2.22 -23.26 3.40
N ALA A 56 -1.24 -24.10 3.05
CA ALA A 56 0.05 -23.63 2.54
C ALA A 56 -0.09 -22.79 1.26
N CYS A 57 -1.04 -23.14 0.39
CA CYS A 57 -1.37 -22.35 -0.80
C CYS A 57 -1.91 -20.95 -0.44
N LEU A 58 -2.84 -20.85 0.52
CA LEU A 58 -3.40 -19.58 0.96
C LEU A 58 -2.35 -18.73 1.68
N ASP A 59 -1.59 -19.33 2.58
CA ASP A 59 -0.51 -18.71 3.32
C ASP A 59 0.54 -18.11 2.36
N SER A 60 1.06 -18.93 1.45
CA SER A 60 2.03 -18.51 0.43
C SER A 60 1.48 -17.41 -0.47
N ALA A 61 0.23 -17.51 -0.91
CA ALA A 61 -0.39 -16.52 -1.78
C ALA A 61 -0.54 -15.16 -1.10
N PHE A 62 -1.07 -15.11 0.13
CA PHE A 62 -1.24 -13.86 0.85
C PHE A 62 0.08 -13.30 1.38
N SER A 63 1.01 -14.15 1.83
CA SER A 63 2.35 -13.73 2.23
C SER A 63 3.11 -13.11 1.06
N PHE A 64 3.06 -13.70 -0.14
CA PHE A 64 3.82 -13.22 -1.29
C PHE A 64 3.15 -12.07 -2.04
N TRP A 65 1.82 -12.12 -2.29
CA TRP A 65 1.13 -11.13 -3.14
C TRP A 65 0.35 -10.07 -2.35
N GLY A 66 0.15 -10.23 -1.04
CA GLY A 66 -0.73 -9.33 -0.29
C GLY A 66 -0.23 -7.89 -0.16
N TRP A 67 1.08 -7.65 -0.21
CA TRP A 67 1.69 -6.31 -0.15
C TRP A 67 1.25 -5.40 -1.32
N TYR A 68 0.82 -5.94 -2.45
CA TYR A 68 0.29 -5.14 -3.56
C TYR A 68 -0.94 -4.31 -3.19
N GLY A 69 -1.57 -4.61 -2.07
CA GLY A 69 -2.59 -3.74 -1.48
C GLY A 69 -2.12 -2.31 -1.23
N VAL A 70 -0.83 -2.09 -0.90
CA VAL A 70 -0.22 -0.76 -0.73
C VAL A 70 -0.28 0.04 -2.03
N SER A 71 0.01 -0.60 -3.17
CA SER A 71 -0.02 0.02 -4.49
C SER A 71 -1.38 0.61 -4.82
N VAL A 72 -2.46 -0.04 -4.39
CA VAL A 72 -3.84 0.47 -4.57
C VAL A 72 -4.03 1.81 -3.86
N PHE A 73 -3.53 1.95 -2.64
CA PHE A 73 -3.66 3.19 -1.88
C PHE A 73 -2.82 4.33 -2.47
N LEU A 74 -1.63 4.03 -2.94
CA LEU A 74 -0.76 5.02 -3.59
C LEU A 74 -1.35 5.50 -4.93
N PHE A 75 -1.86 4.58 -5.75
CA PHE A 75 -2.59 4.90 -6.96
C PHE A 75 -3.80 5.80 -6.68
N LEU A 76 -4.65 5.42 -5.72
CA LEU A 76 -5.83 6.19 -5.33
C LEU A 76 -5.46 7.55 -4.72
N SER A 77 -4.29 7.67 -4.09
CA SER A 77 -3.77 8.95 -3.60
C SER A 77 -3.46 9.89 -4.76
N GLY A 78 -2.72 9.45 -5.77
CA GLY A 78 -2.46 10.24 -6.99
C GLY A 78 -3.74 10.63 -7.72
N TYR A 79 -4.64 9.67 -7.94
CA TYR A 79 -5.94 9.90 -8.55
C TYR A 79 -6.77 10.94 -7.79
N GLY A 80 -6.86 10.79 -6.47
CA GLY A 80 -7.67 11.66 -5.60
C GLY A 80 -7.15 13.10 -5.53
N LEU A 81 -5.82 13.30 -5.56
CA LEU A 81 -5.22 14.65 -5.58
C LEU A 81 -5.61 15.42 -6.84
N VAL A 82 -5.51 14.79 -8.01
CA VAL A 82 -5.93 15.40 -9.28
C VAL A 82 -7.41 15.77 -9.24
N ARG A 83 -8.27 14.83 -8.80
CA ARG A 83 -9.72 15.07 -8.69
C ARG A 83 -10.07 16.19 -7.72
N LYS A 84 -9.29 16.38 -6.67
CA LYS A 84 -9.50 17.44 -5.68
C LYS A 84 -8.95 18.80 -6.10
N TYR A 85 -7.75 18.83 -6.69
CA TYR A 85 -6.99 20.06 -6.86
C TYR A 85 -6.89 20.54 -8.32
N GLU A 86 -7.10 19.67 -9.32
CA GLU A 86 -7.03 20.06 -10.73
C GLU A 86 -8.41 20.29 -11.38
N SER A 87 -9.51 19.88 -10.73
CA SER A 87 -10.87 20.06 -11.24
C SER A 87 -11.42 21.50 -11.08
N GLY A 88 -10.74 22.36 -10.30
CA GLY A 88 -11.14 23.74 -10.03
C GLY A 88 -10.09 24.77 -10.47
N ARG A 89 -10.50 26.05 -10.54
CA ARG A 89 -9.59 27.17 -10.84
C ARG A 89 -8.80 27.68 -9.63
N HIS A 90 -8.88 27.00 -8.47
CA HIS A 90 -8.23 27.45 -7.26
C HIS A 90 -6.72 27.15 -7.30
N GLN A 91 -5.91 28.17 -7.10
CA GLN A 91 -4.48 28.01 -6.90
C GLN A 91 -4.24 27.31 -5.55
N VAL A 92 -3.49 26.21 -5.62
CA VAL A 92 -3.06 25.50 -4.41
C VAL A 92 -1.92 26.28 -3.77
N LYS A 93 -2.12 26.78 -2.55
CA LYS A 93 -1.03 27.40 -1.76
C LYS A 93 -0.18 26.26 -1.18
N PRO A 94 1.12 26.12 -1.53
CA PRO A 94 1.93 24.95 -1.15
C PRO A 94 1.94 24.68 0.34
N TRP A 95 2.16 25.72 1.15
CA TRP A 95 2.23 25.54 2.61
C TRP A 95 0.90 25.09 3.22
N ALA A 96 -0.20 25.68 2.83
CA ALA A 96 -1.53 25.27 3.31
C ALA A 96 -1.88 23.84 2.88
N TYR A 97 -1.48 23.45 1.66
CA TYR A 97 -1.63 22.10 1.14
C TYR A 97 -0.80 21.08 1.97
N LEU A 98 0.48 21.33 2.17
CA LEU A 98 1.37 20.44 2.92
C LEU A 98 0.91 20.32 4.38
N HIS A 99 0.60 21.43 5.03
CA HIS A 99 0.08 21.42 6.41
C HIS A 99 -1.23 20.62 6.53
N HIS A 100 -2.16 20.80 5.58
CA HIS A 100 -3.42 20.05 5.58
C HIS A 100 -3.18 18.53 5.47
N HIS A 101 -2.30 18.11 4.56
CA HIS A 101 -2.01 16.69 4.37
C HIS A 101 -1.20 16.10 5.51
N TYR A 102 -0.18 16.79 6.01
CA TYR A 102 0.58 16.41 7.18
C TYR A 102 -0.34 16.21 8.40
N ARG A 103 -1.16 17.21 8.72
CA ARG A 103 -2.10 17.12 9.84
C ARG A 103 -3.06 15.96 9.70
N LYS A 104 -3.56 15.68 8.49
CA LYS A 104 -4.44 14.54 8.24
C LYS A 104 -3.76 13.21 8.50
N LEU A 105 -2.52 13.04 8.06
CA LEU A 105 -1.74 11.83 8.30
C LEU A 105 -1.40 11.68 9.78
N LEU A 106 -1.01 12.77 10.44
CA LEU A 106 -0.67 12.76 11.86
C LEU A 106 -1.86 12.43 12.76
N ILE A 107 -3.04 12.99 12.49
CA ILE A 107 -4.28 12.67 13.25
C ILE A 107 -4.61 11.18 13.11
N LEU A 108 -4.33 10.59 11.95
CA LEU A 108 -4.56 9.16 11.73
C LEU A 108 -3.50 8.31 12.42
N LEU A 109 -2.22 8.70 12.37
CA LEU A 109 -1.09 7.94 12.89
C LEU A 109 -0.96 8.03 14.41
N ALA A 110 -0.93 9.25 14.96
CA ALA A 110 -0.44 9.51 16.31
C ALA A 110 -1.19 8.74 17.40
N PRO A 111 -2.55 8.65 17.42
CA PRO A 111 -3.23 7.92 18.49
C PRO A 111 -2.91 6.42 18.50
N ALA A 112 -2.76 5.79 17.32
CA ALA A 112 -2.37 4.38 17.24
C ALA A 112 -0.88 4.19 17.58
N TYR A 113 -0.02 5.15 17.20
CA TYR A 113 1.40 5.10 17.49
C TYR A 113 1.72 5.25 18.98
N LEU A 114 0.87 5.92 19.75
CA LEU A 114 1.01 5.99 21.22
C LEU A 114 1.07 4.59 21.86
N PHE A 115 0.35 3.60 21.32
CA PHE A 115 0.44 2.22 21.81
C PHE A 115 1.88 1.69 21.72
N PHE A 116 2.56 1.92 20.60
CA PHE A 116 3.95 1.47 20.40
C PHE A 116 4.93 2.28 21.24
N ILE A 117 4.73 3.59 21.41
CA ILE A 117 5.54 4.42 22.30
C ILE A 117 5.46 3.87 23.72
N PHE A 118 4.28 3.66 24.27
CA PHE A 118 4.14 3.18 25.65
C PHE A 118 4.69 1.77 25.87
N ASN A 119 4.65 0.90 24.86
CA ASN A 119 5.11 -0.48 24.99
C ASN A 119 6.59 -0.68 24.64
N TYR A 120 7.18 0.16 23.79
CA TYR A 120 8.51 -0.07 23.23
C TYR A 120 9.56 0.92 23.68
N PHE A 121 9.20 2.20 23.93
CA PHE A 121 10.14 3.21 24.42
C PHE A 121 10.72 2.86 25.80
N PRO A 122 9.92 2.43 26.81
CA PRO A 122 10.49 2.06 28.11
C PRO A 122 11.42 0.84 28.06
N LYS A 123 11.33 0.03 27.00
CA LYS A 123 12.18 -1.15 26.78
C LYS A 123 13.42 -0.84 25.94
N GLY A 124 13.61 0.40 25.51
CA GLY A 124 14.71 0.81 24.63
C GLY A 124 14.63 0.24 23.20
N ILE A 125 13.46 -0.27 22.77
CA ILE A 125 13.26 -0.83 21.42
C ILE A 125 13.15 0.30 20.38
N ILE A 126 12.56 1.44 20.76
CA ILE A 126 12.53 2.67 19.97
C ILE A 126 13.16 3.81 20.77
N SER A 127 13.89 4.69 20.09
CA SER A 127 14.52 5.87 20.69
C SER A 127 13.63 7.10 20.60
N LEU A 128 14.00 8.18 21.26
CA LEU A 128 13.31 9.46 21.13
C LEU A 128 13.43 10.04 19.71
N SER A 129 14.58 9.84 19.05
CA SER A 129 14.78 10.23 17.65
C SER A 129 13.83 9.49 16.71
N ASP A 130 13.58 8.20 16.95
CA ASP A 130 12.65 7.41 16.14
C ASP A 130 11.21 7.89 16.30
N ILE A 131 10.83 8.21 17.54
CA ILE A 131 9.50 8.79 17.82
C ILE A 131 9.32 10.13 17.10
N ILE A 132 10.30 11.02 17.20
CA ILE A 132 10.26 12.32 16.52
C ILE A 132 10.22 12.13 15.01
N GLY A 133 11.09 11.28 14.45
CA GLY A 133 11.14 10.97 13.03
C GLY A 133 9.85 10.38 12.49
N GLN A 134 9.22 9.48 13.23
CA GLN A 134 7.95 8.87 12.84
C GLN A 134 6.80 9.90 12.90
N LEU A 135 6.73 10.74 13.92
CA LEU A 135 5.70 11.77 14.05
C LEU A 135 5.88 12.93 13.06
N THR A 136 7.12 13.26 12.69
CA THR A 136 7.41 14.24 11.63
C THR A 136 7.30 13.65 10.22
N LEU A 137 7.07 12.33 10.09
CA LEU A 137 6.99 11.57 8.83
C LEU A 137 8.30 11.61 8.02
N THR A 138 9.44 11.72 8.72
CA THR A 138 10.78 11.84 8.13
C THR A 138 11.69 10.64 8.43
N LEU A 139 11.27 9.71 9.30
CA LEU A 139 12.09 8.56 9.71
C LEU A 139 12.57 7.73 8.50
N ASN A 140 11.74 7.57 7.47
CA ASN A 140 12.11 6.92 6.21
C ASN A 140 13.36 7.55 5.54
N LEU A 141 13.62 8.85 5.75
CA LEU A 141 14.69 9.55 5.05
C LEU A 141 16.08 9.23 5.60
N TYR A 142 16.18 8.84 6.87
CA TYR A 142 17.47 8.62 7.51
C TYR A 142 17.62 7.25 8.20
N ASP A 143 16.54 6.63 8.67
CA ASP A 143 16.60 5.30 9.26
C ASP A 143 15.28 4.52 9.06
N ALA A 144 15.13 3.90 7.88
CA ALA A 144 13.93 3.12 7.59
C ALA A 144 13.84 1.83 8.44
N ARG A 145 14.96 1.32 9.00
CA ARG A 145 14.95 0.12 9.85
C ARG A 145 14.37 0.38 11.24
N ALA A 146 14.47 1.62 11.73
CA ALA A 146 13.92 2.02 13.01
C ALA A 146 12.39 2.20 13.01
N ILE A 147 11.74 2.14 11.83
CA ILE A 147 10.28 2.31 11.73
C ILE A 147 9.57 1.16 12.43
N THR A 148 8.85 1.48 13.49
CA THR A 148 8.13 0.52 14.31
C THR A 148 6.71 0.99 14.62
N PRO A 149 5.66 0.23 14.25
CA PRO A 149 5.72 -1.01 13.45
C PRO A 149 6.13 -0.75 12.00
N GLY A 150 6.82 -1.71 11.37
CA GLY A 150 7.38 -1.56 10.03
C GLY A 150 6.42 -0.99 9.00
N VAL A 151 5.16 -1.39 8.99
CA VAL A 151 4.13 -0.94 8.03
C VAL A 151 3.90 0.59 8.03
N TYR A 152 4.35 1.30 9.07
CA TYR A 152 4.18 2.76 9.14
C TYR A 152 5.14 3.55 8.25
N TRP A 153 6.07 2.86 7.53
CA TRP A 153 6.85 3.47 6.46
C TRP A 153 5.96 4.16 5.40
N TYR A 154 4.75 3.63 5.20
CA TYR A 154 3.76 4.15 4.27
C TYR A 154 3.39 5.63 4.52
N PHE A 155 3.37 6.08 5.77
CA PHE A 155 3.05 7.47 6.10
C PHE A 155 4.12 8.45 5.59
N GLY A 156 5.41 8.11 5.77
CA GLY A 156 6.52 8.89 5.26
C GLY A 156 6.50 8.96 3.73
N VAL A 157 6.37 7.81 3.05
CA VAL A 157 6.27 7.76 1.58
C VAL A 157 5.06 8.55 1.06
N THR A 158 3.91 8.43 1.73
CA THR A 158 2.71 9.18 1.32
C THR A 158 2.95 10.69 1.41
N MET A 159 3.60 11.19 2.46
CA MET A 159 3.93 12.60 2.59
C MET A 159 4.92 13.07 1.53
N GLN A 160 5.95 12.27 1.22
CA GLN A 160 6.90 12.53 0.15
C GLN A 160 6.20 12.65 -1.22
N LEU A 161 5.29 11.71 -1.53
CA LEU A 161 4.51 11.73 -2.77
C LEU A 161 3.56 12.94 -2.84
N TYR A 162 3.03 13.41 -1.71
CA TYR A 162 2.26 14.64 -1.66
C TYR A 162 3.11 15.89 -1.96
N ILE A 163 4.38 15.91 -1.52
CA ILE A 163 5.33 16.96 -1.90
C ILE A 163 5.62 16.88 -3.40
N VAL A 164 5.90 15.70 -3.93
CA VAL A 164 6.16 15.48 -5.36
C VAL A 164 4.95 15.87 -6.23
N TYR A 165 3.71 15.64 -5.73
CA TYR A 165 2.51 16.05 -6.44
C TYR A 165 2.46 17.56 -6.76
N LEU A 166 3.00 18.42 -5.91
CA LEU A 166 3.05 19.86 -6.19
C LEU A 166 3.79 20.16 -7.49
N LEU A 167 4.87 19.42 -7.80
CA LEU A 167 5.57 19.55 -9.08
C LEU A 167 4.64 19.25 -10.26
N PHE A 168 3.90 18.17 -10.20
CA PHE A 168 2.93 17.77 -11.23
C PHE A 168 1.74 18.73 -11.33
N HIS A 169 1.30 19.27 -10.20
CA HIS A 169 0.20 20.23 -10.16
C HIS A 169 0.55 21.54 -10.87
N TYR A 170 1.74 22.09 -10.62
CA TYR A 170 2.16 23.37 -11.21
C TYR A 170 2.62 23.23 -12.65
N LYS A 171 3.34 22.18 -12.98
CA LYS A 171 3.84 21.98 -14.35
C LYS A 171 2.76 21.47 -15.29
N ARG A 172 1.84 20.63 -14.78
CA ARG A 172 0.80 19.92 -15.57
C ARG A 172 1.34 19.26 -16.84
N ASP A 173 2.60 18.87 -16.81
CA ASP A 173 3.35 18.34 -17.93
C ASP A 173 3.30 16.82 -17.90
N ASP A 174 2.69 16.22 -18.93
CA ASP A 174 2.59 14.79 -19.06
C ASP A 174 3.93 14.14 -19.45
N ILE A 175 4.83 14.88 -20.12
CA ILE A 175 6.18 14.39 -20.43
C ILE A 175 6.96 14.21 -19.14
N LEU A 176 6.93 15.19 -18.24
CA LEU A 176 7.54 15.09 -16.91
C LEU A 176 6.99 13.90 -16.13
N LEU A 177 5.68 13.69 -16.18
CA LEU A 177 5.03 12.57 -15.52
C LEU A 177 5.53 11.23 -16.07
N ILE A 178 5.64 11.09 -17.40
CA ILE A 178 6.16 9.89 -18.06
C ILE A 178 7.64 9.67 -17.73
N VAL A 179 8.47 10.70 -17.81
CA VAL A 179 9.91 10.62 -17.54
C VAL A 179 10.16 10.17 -16.10
N LEU A 180 9.49 10.76 -15.11
CA LEU A 180 9.68 10.39 -13.72
C LEU A 180 9.11 8.99 -13.42
N SER A 181 8.03 8.58 -14.09
CA SER A 181 7.52 7.20 -14.01
C SER A 181 8.53 6.21 -14.59
N ALA A 182 9.10 6.51 -15.76
CA ALA A 182 10.11 5.66 -16.38
C ALA A 182 11.37 5.55 -15.51
N LEU A 183 11.82 6.66 -14.91
CA LEU A 183 12.95 6.65 -13.98
C LEU A 183 12.67 5.77 -12.75
N SER A 184 11.48 5.85 -12.17
CA SER A 184 11.03 4.98 -11.08
C SER A 184 11.14 3.49 -11.47
N LEU A 185 10.67 3.14 -12.68
CA LEU A 185 10.74 1.77 -13.20
C LEU A 185 12.20 1.32 -13.44
N VAL A 186 13.03 2.19 -13.98
CA VAL A 186 14.47 1.89 -14.18
C VAL A 186 15.17 1.64 -12.84
N ILE A 187 14.91 2.47 -11.83
CA ILE A 187 15.42 2.26 -10.46
C ILE A 187 14.95 0.90 -9.93
N GLY A 188 13.68 0.54 -10.14
CA GLY A 188 13.14 -0.76 -9.75
C GLY A 188 13.81 -1.94 -10.46
N VAL A 189 14.07 -1.84 -11.78
CA VAL A 189 14.83 -2.87 -12.53
C VAL A 189 16.25 -3.00 -11.96
N TYR A 190 16.93 -1.87 -11.71
CA TYR A 190 18.26 -1.91 -11.08
C TYR A 190 18.25 -2.70 -9.77
N PHE A 191 17.25 -2.46 -8.90
CA PHE A 191 17.13 -3.18 -7.64
C PHE A 191 16.72 -4.65 -7.78
N ALA A 192 16.07 -5.04 -8.87
CA ALA A 192 15.76 -6.45 -9.15
C ALA A 192 17.01 -7.30 -9.39
N TYR A 193 18.11 -6.66 -9.83
CA TYR A 193 19.39 -7.32 -10.08
C TYR A 193 20.47 -7.00 -9.03
N ALA A 194 20.17 -6.19 -8.03
CA ALA A 194 21.11 -5.88 -6.95
C ALA A 194 21.26 -7.10 -6.02
N GLU A 195 22.44 -7.71 -6.00
CA GLU A 195 22.71 -8.93 -5.25
C GLU A 195 22.72 -8.73 -3.72
N HIS A 196 23.05 -7.53 -3.25
CA HIS A 196 23.16 -7.23 -1.82
C HIS A 196 22.42 -5.94 -1.46
N LEU A 197 21.58 -6.04 -0.45
CA LEU A 197 20.87 -4.91 0.13
C LEU A 197 21.82 -4.13 1.06
N THR A 198 22.48 -3.08 0.54
CA THR A 198 23.19 -2.11 1.37
C THR A 198 22.20 -1.23 2.13
N GLU A 199 22.67 -0.53 3.19
CA GLU A 199 21.82 0.44 3.91
C GLU A 199 21.22 1.49 2.97
N VAL A 200 21.99 1.97 2.00
CA VAL A 200 21.51 2.95 1.00
C VAL A 200 20.38 2.36 0.17
N HIS A 201 20.50 1.11 -0.26
CA HIS A 201 19.44 0.42 -1.00
C HIS A 201 18.17 0.27 -0.17
N TYR A 202 18.31 -0.15 1.10
CA TYR A 202 17.20 -0.28 2.01
C TYR A 202 16.46 1.04 2.21
N GLN A 203 17.20 2.15 2.40
CA GLN A 203 16.63 3.49 2.53
C GLN A 203 15.88 3.92 1.26
N ILE A 204 16.46 3.77 0.08
CA ILE A 204 15.81 4.18 -1.18
C ILE A 204 14.52 3.40 -1.42
N ARG A 205 14.49 2.11 -1.09
CA ARG A 205 13.31 1.24 -1.28
C ARG A 205 12.14 1.59 -0.37
N HIS A 206 12.40 2.14 0.81
CA HIS A 206 11.39 2.61 1.75
C HIS A 206 10.97 4.07 1.49
N ASN A 207 11.37 4.66 0.36
CA ASN A 207 11.07 6.03 -0.02
C ASN A 207 10.36 6.12 -1.37
N PHE A 208 9.90 7.31 -1.74
CA PHE A 208 9.02 7.54 -2.88
C PHE A 208 9.54 7.08 -4.26
N PRO A 209 10.85 6.99 -4.56
CA PRO A 209 11.31 6.71 -5.93
C PRO A 209 10.75 5.41 -6.51
N LEU A 210 10.63 4.33 -5.72
CA LEU A 210 10.08 3.06 -6.20
C LEU A 210 8.55 3.06 -6.36
N TRP A 211 7.86 3.96 -5.65
CA TRP A 211 6.40 4.02 -5.64
C TRP A 211 5.84 5.07 -6.59
N LEU A 212 6.73 5.86 -7.20
CA LEU A 212 6.34 6.98 -8.04
C LEU A 212 5.58 6.54 -9.29
N SER A 213 5.96 5.40 -9.91
CA SER A 213 5.28 4.88 -11.11
C SER A 213 3.79 4.55 -10.85
N VAL A 214 3.48 3.96 -9.69
CA VAL A 214 2.10 3.65 -9.30
C VAL A 214 1.31 4.92 -8.97
N PHE A 215 1.93 5.86 -8.28
CA PHE A 215 1.31 7.14 -7.93
C PHE A 215 1.01 7.99 -9.16
N THR A 216 1.96 8.05 -10.11
CA THR A 216 1.80 8.78 -11.38
C THR A 216 0.78 8.12 -12.31
N LEU A 217 0.65 6.78 -12.28
CA LEU A 217 -0.44 6.07 -12.95
C LEU A 217 -1.81 6.58 -12.45
N GLY A 218 -1.93 6.83 -11.14
CA GLY A 218 -3.13 7.43 -10.55
C GLY A 218 -3.40 8.84 -11.09
N ILE A 219 -2.38 9.70 -11.15
CA ILE A 219 -2.47 11.05 -11.71
C ILE A 219 -2.90 10.97 -13.20
N TRP A 220 -2.22 10.14 -13.98
CA TRP A 220 -2.51 9.97 -15.40
C TRP A 220 -3.94 9.50 -15.65
N THR A 221 -4.38 8.49 -14.90
CA THR A 221 -5.75 7.97 -15.00
C THR A 221 -6.80 9.03 -14.67
N ALA A 222 -6.53 9.92 -13.71
CA ALA A 222 -7.44 10.99 -13.35
C ALA A 222 -7.53 12.07 -14.43
N ARG A 223 -6.42 12.41 -15.10
CA ARG A 223 -6.36 13.39 -16.18
C ARG A 223 -6.94 12.85 -17.49
N HIS A 224 -6.66 11.58 -17.81
CA HIS A 224 -6.97 10.98 -19.12
C HIS A 224 -8.04 9.87 -19.05
N GLY A 225 -8.88 9.86 -18.02
CA GLY A 225 -9.90 8.83 -17.81
C GLY A 225 -10.92 8.63 -18.95
N SER A 226 -11.01 9.56 -19.90
CA SER A 226 -11.84 9.46 -21.12
C SER A 226 -11.09 8.86 -22.33
N ASN A 227 -9.82 8.47 -22.17
CA ASN A 227 -9.00 7.89 -23.24
C ASN A 227 -9.67 6.67 -23.86
N ARG A 228 -9.49 6.51 -25.20
CA ARG A 228 -10.05 5.40 -25.99
C ARG A 228 -9.58 4.04 -25.48
N LEU A 229 -8.29 3.91 -25.12
CA LEU A 229 -7.73 2.66 -24.60
C LEU A 229 -8.43 2.22 -23.30
N LEU A 230 -8.59 3.14 -22.34
CA LEU A 230 -9.26 2.85 -21.08
C LEU A 230 -10.74 2.47 -21.28
N ARG A 231 -11.40 3.01 -22.32
CA ARG A 231 -12.78 2.63 -22.67
C ARG A 231 -12.86 1.22 -23.27
N ILE A 232 -11.90 0.84 -24.11
CA ILE A 232 -11.81 -0.52 -24.67
C ILE A 232 -11.59 -1.53 -23.55
N MET A 233 -10.66 -1.25 -22.65
CA MET A 233 -10.38 -2.11 -21.48
C MET A 233 -11.63 -2.27 -20.58
N ASP A 234 -12.40 -1.21 -20.40
CA ASP A 234 -13.64 -1.24 -19.62
C ASP A 234 -14.76 -2.02 -20.32
N HIS A 235 -14.83 -1.90 -21.64
CA HIS A 235 -15.81 -2.64 -22.47
C HIS A 235 -15.55 -4.15 -22.44
N HIS A 236 -14.29 -4.56 -22.56
CA HIS A 236 -13.84 -5.96 -22.52
C HIS A 236 -13.27 -6.32 -21.13
N TRP A 237 -13.91 -5.89 -20.05
CA TRP A 237 -13.34 -5.91 -18.71
C TRP A 237 -12.90 -7.30 -18.23
N VAL A 238 -13.63 -8.38 -18.57
CA VAL A 238 -13.26 -9.75 -18.17
C VAL A 238 -11.93 -10.16 -18.81
N LEU A 239 -11.80 -9.97 -20.13
CA LEU A 239 -10.56 -10.27 -20.85
C LEU A 239 -9.41 -9.39 -20.36
N SER A 240 -9.65 -8.09 -20.21
CA SER A 240 -8.65 -7.14 -19.72
C SER A 240 -8.20 -7.49 -18.30
N MET A 241 -9.12 -7.88 -17.42
CA MET A 241 -8.82 -8.32 -16.07
C MET A 241 -7.98 -9.61 -16.08
N ALA A 242 -8.35 -10.59 -16.91
CA ALA A 242 -7.59 -11.84 -17.02
C ALA A 242 -6.16 -11.59 -17.54
N VAL A 243 -6.00 -10.72 -18.54
CA VAL A 243 -4.69 -10.31 -19.06
C VAL A 243 -3.85 -9.62 -17.99
N PHE A 244 -4.43 -8.63 -17.27
CA PHE A 244 -3.68 -7.93 -16.21
C PHE A 244 -3.37 -8.82 -15.02
N LEU A 245 -4.26 -9.75 -14.66
CA LEU A 245 -3.99 -10.75 -13.63
C LEU A 245 -2.81 -11.64 -14.03
N LEU A 246 -2.80 -12.15 -15.26
CA LEU A 246 -1.69 -12.94 -15.77
C LEU A 246 -0.38 -12.13 -15.78
N LEU A 247 -0.41 -10.89 -16.27
CA LEU A 247 0.75 -10.00 -16.26
C LEU A 247 1.22 -9.71 -14.83
N TRP A 248 0.32 -9.52 -13.87
CA TRP A 248 0.68 -9.35 -12.47
C TRP A 248 1.40 -10.59 -11.92
N LEU A 249 0.82 -11.78 -12.10
CA LEU A 249 1.40 -13.03 -11.61
C LEU A 249 2.77 -13.29 -12.24
N VAL A 250 2.88 -13.20 -13.57
CA VAL A 250 4.14 -13.43 -14.29
C VAL A 250 5.19 -12.39 -13.93
N SER A 251 4.83 -11.11 -13.91
CA SER A 251 5.79 -10.05 -13.57
C SER A 251 6.27 -10.12 -12.13
N SER A 252 5.45 -10.60 -11.20
CA SER A 252 5.85 -10.72 -9.79
C SER A 252 6.94 -11.75 -9.53
N VAL A 253 7.13 -12.72 -10.45
CA VAL A 253 8.12 -13.80 -10.35
C VAL A 253 9.26 -13.71 -11.37
N TRP A 254 9.34 -12.65 -12.15
CA TRP A 254 10.35 -12.44 -13.16
C TRP A 254 11.12 -11.12 -12.92
N ALA A 255 12.42 -11.20 -12.62
CA ALA A 255 13.25 -10.06 -12.23
C ALA A 255 13.09 -8.82 -13.14
N MET A 256 13.17 -9.00 -14.46
CA MET A 256 13.10 -7.90 -15.43
C MET A 256 11.73 -7.18 -15.41
N LEU A 257 10.67 -7.90 -15.08
CA LEU A 257 9.30 -7.39 -15.08
C LEU A 257 8.79 -7.03 -13.68
N TRP A 258 9.51 -7.39 -12.63
CA TRP A 258 9.09 -7.25 -11.24
C TRP A 258 8.61 -5.84 -10.89
N THR A 259 9.35 -4.82 -11.34
CA THR A 259 9.01 -3.42 -11.06
C THR A 259 7.67 -2.97 -11.69
N PHE A 260 7.15 -3.70 -12.70
CA PHE A 260 5.87 -3.41 -13.34
C PHE A 260 4.70 -4.09 -12.64
N SER A 261 4.95 -5.11 -11.82
CA SER A 261 3.91 -5.91 -11.17
C SER A 261 2.90 -5.08 -10.35
N PRO A 262 3.30 -4.00 -9.61
CA PRO A 262 2.34 -3.15 -8.90
C PRO A 262 1.34 -2.42 -9.84
N LEU A 263 1.78 -2.07 -11.06
CA LEU A 263 0.90 -1.43 -12.05
C LEU A 263 -0.18 -2.40 -12.54
N PHE A 264 0.21 -3.66 -12.80
CA PHE A 264 -0.72 -4.70 -13.24
C PHE A 264 -1.66 -5.13 -12.12
N ALA A 265 -1.18 -5.21 -10.87
CA ALA A 265 -2.01 -5.46 -9.69
C ALA A 265 -3.10 -4.40 -9.54
N VAL A 266 -2.73 -3.12 -9.64
CA VAL A 266 -3.68 -1.99 -9.58
C VAL A 266 -4.69 -2.07 -10.71
N ALA A 267 -4.27 -2.36 -11.95
CA ALA A 267 -5.17 -2.48 -13.09
C ALA A 267 -6.19 -3.63 -12.90
N THR A 268 -5.74 -4.79 -12.42
CA THR A 268 -6.59 -5.94 -12.08
C THR A 268 -7.63 -5.57 -11.01
N ILE A 269 -7.18 -4.99 -9.89
CA ILE A 269 -8.05 -4.62 -8.78
C ILE A 269 -9.03 -3.50 -9.18
N LEU A 270 -8.61 -2.56 -10.02
CA LEU A 270 -9.48 -1.51 -10.55
C LEU A 270 -10.62 -2.09 -11.40
N LEU A 271 -10.31 -2.97 -12.35
CA LEU A 271 -11.31 -3.61 -13.21
C LEU A 271 -12.27 -4.47 -12.38
N LEU A 272 -11.75 -5.29 -11.48
CA LEU A 272 -12.56 -6.08 -10.56
C LEU A 272 -13.47 -5.18 -9.70
N SER A 273 -12.93 -4.13 -9.08
CA SER A 273 -13.68 -3.22 -8.21
C SER A 273 -14.73 -2.41 -8.95
N ARG A 274 -14.57 -2.20 -10.25
CA ARG A 274 -15.50 -1.44 -11.07
C ARG A 274 -16.75 -2.25 -11.45
N HIS A 275 -16.56 -3.53 -11.70
CA HIS A 275 -17.62 -4.42 -12.20
C HIS A 275 -18.19 -5.35 -11.11
N CYS A 276 -17.43 -5.64 -10.06
CA CYS A 276 -17.79 -6.58 -8.99
C CYS A 276 -17.76 -5.94 -7.61
N HIS A 277 -18.53 -4.86 -7.36
CA HIS A 277 -18.56 -4.24 -6.05
C HIS A 277 -19.65 -4.81 -5.15
N THR A 278 -19.26 -5.20 -3.93
CA THR A 278 -20.16 -5.65 -2.89
C THR A 278 -20.33 -4.60 -1.78
N LYS A 279 -21.48 -4.63 -1.07
CA LYS A 279 -21.71 -3.74 0.09
C LYS A 279 -20.65 -3.94 1.18
N GLY A 280 -20.20 -5.19 1.40
CA GLY A 280 -19.17 -5.53 2.38
C GLY A 280 -17.83 -4.88 2.04
N LEU A 281 -17.33 -5.03 0.80
CA LEU A 281 -16.07 -4.41 0.37
C LEU A 281 -16.12 -2.87 0.40
N ILE A 282 -17.26 -2.27 0.05
CA ILE A 282 -17.46 -0.82 0.15
C ILE A 282 -17.37 -0.37 1.62
N TRP A 283 -18.00 -1.11 2.54
CA TRP A 283 -17.92 -0.83 3.98
C TRP A 283 -16.48 -0.96 4.50
N VAL A 284 -15.80 -2.08 4.22
CA VAL A 284 -14.38 -2.28 4.57
C VAL A 284 -13.52 -1.13 4.04
N GLY A 285 -13.72 -0.74 2.78
CA GLY A 285 -12.98 0.38 2.19
C GLY A 285 -13.24 1.73 2.86
N SER A 286 -14.43 1.94 3.44
CA SER A 286 -14.74 3.18 4.16
C SER A 286 -14.00 3.32 5.48
N ILE A 287 -13.63 2.22 6.12
CA ILE A 287 -12.89 2.16 7.39
C ILE A 287 -11.42 1.79 7.21
N SER A 288 -10.96 1.61 5.96
CA SER A 288 -9.61 1.07 5.64
C SER A 288 -8.45 1.82 6.30
N ALA A 289 -8.58 3.14 6.48
CA ALA A 289 -7.54 3.93 7.14
C ALA A 289 -7.41 3.59 8.63
N GLY A 290 -8.53 3.38 9.32
CA GLY A 290 -8.53 2.93 10.72
C GLY A 290 -7.98 1.51 10.85
N VAL A 291 -8.38 0.61 9.94
CA VAL A 291 -7.84 -0.76 9.91
C VAL A 291 -6.32 -0.74 9.71
N PHE A 292 -5.82 0.10 8.80
CA PHE A 292 -4.38 0.20 8.52
C PHE A 292 -3.56 0.60 9.76
N VAL A 293 -4.07 1.45 10.62
CA VAL A 293 -3.32 1.86 11.82
C VAL A 293 -3.51 0.92 13.00
N CYS A 294 -4.62 0.20 13.07
CA CYS A 294 -4.93 -0.69 14.20
C CYS A 294 -4.40 -2.13 14.01
N HIS A 295 -4.35 -2.64 12.77
CA HIS A 295 -4.00 -4.04 12.52
C HIS A 295 -2.61 -4.46 13.04
N PRO A 296 -1.55 -3.61 13.08
CA PRO A 296 -0.27 -4.03 13.62
C PRO A 296 -0.31 -4.33 15.12
N ILE A 297 -1.20 -3.66 15.85
CA ILE A 297 -1.42 -3.93 17.27
C ILE A 297 -2.04 -5.33 17.45
N LEU A 298 -3.07 -5.62 16.67
CA LEU A 298 -3.79 -6.90 16.73
C LEU A 298 -2.95 -8.07 16.21
N ARG A 299 -2.07 -7.81 15.25
CA ARG A 299 -1.09 -8.78 14.74
C ARG A 299 -0.23 -9.40 15.86
N MET A 300 0.20 -8.59 16.83
CA MET A 300 0.99 -9.09 17.96
C MET A 300 0.26 -10.16 18.78
N PHE A 301 -1.06 -10.09 18.87
CA PHE A 301 -1.88 -11.10 19.54
C PHE A 301 -2.16 -12.30 18.64
N ALA A 302 -2.33 -12.08 17.33
CA ALA A 302 -2.55 -13.16 16.36
C ALA A 302 -1.32 -14.08 16.25
N LEU A 303 -0.10 -13.53 16.22
CA LEU A 303 1.14 -14.32 16.22
C LEU A 303 1.25 -15.20 17.45
N LYS A 304 0.87 -14.70 18.64
CA LYS A 304 0.80 -15.56 19.85
C LYS A 304 -0.21 -16.70 19.71
N GLY A 305 -1.29 -16.49 18.94
CA GLY A 305 -2.25 -17.56 18.63
C GLY A 305 -1.62 -18.69 17.82
N PHE A 306 -0.73 -18.36 16.85
CA PHE A 306 0.05 -19.35 16.12
C PHE A 306 1.04 -20.09 17.05
N ASP A 307 1.78 -19.35 17.88
CA ASP A 307 2.71 -19.93 18.87
C ASP A 307 2.02 -20.91 19.84
N MET A 308 0.74 -20.68 20.15
CA MET A 308 -0.09 -21.55 21.00
C MET A 308 -0.67 -22.75 20.24
N GLY A 309 -0.38 -22.94 18.96
CA GLY A 309 -0.88 -24.03 18.12
C GLY A 309 -2.35 -23.93 17.76
N ILE A 310 -2.95 -22.74 17.83
CA ILE A 310 -4.33 -22.52 17.36
C ILE A 310 -4.36 -22.64 15.83
N ASN A 311 -5.43 -23.27 15.31
CA ASN A 311 -5.59 -23.43 13.87
C ASN A 311 -5.44 -22.09 13.13
N HIS A 312 -4.54 -22.03 12.16
CA HIS A 312 -4.14 -20.82 11.45
C HIS A 312 -5.31 -20.11 10.76
N ILE A 313 -6.25 -20.85 10.18
CA ILE A 313 -7.45 -20.25 9.53
C ILE A 313 -8.29 -19.53 10.58
N ILE A 314 -8.47 -20.13 11.76
CA ILE A 314 -9.23 -19.51 12.87
C ILE A 314 -8.55 -18.22 13.32
N VAL A 315 -7.22 -18.26 13.52
CA VAL A 315 -6.44 -17.05 13.90
C VAL A 315 -6.59 -15.96 12.86
N CYS A 316 -6.46 -16.27 11.56
CA CYS A 316 -6.63 -15.31 10.48
C CYS A 316 -8.03 -14.67 10.46
N VAL A 317 -9.07 -15.49 10.59
CA VAL A 317 -10.46 -15.00 10.62
C VAL A 317 -10.69 -14.08 11.81
N ILE A 318 -10.27 -14.48 13.00
CA ILE A 318 -10.38 -13.65 14.22
C ILE A 318 -9.59 -12.35 14.07
N TYR A 319 -8.35 -12.43 13.59
CA TYR A 319 -7.50 -11.26 13.37
C TYR A 319 -8.11 -10.25 12.41
N VAL A 320 -8.61 -10.70 11.27
CA VAL A 320 -9.28 -9.82 10.30
C VAL A 320 -10.53 -9.21 10.91
N ALA A 321 -11.39 -10.01 11.57
CA ALA A 321 -12.60 -9.53 12.22
C ALA A 321 -12.31 -8.46 13.28
N LEU A 322 -11.35 -8.71 14.17
CA LEU A 322 -10.93 -7.75 15.19
C LEU A 322 -10.30 -6.50 14.57
N SER A 323 -9.52 -6.64 13.50
CA SER A 323 -8.93 -5.50 12.77
C SER A 323 -9.98 -4.61 12.14
N LEU A 324 -11.05 -5.20 11.59
CA LEU A 324 -12.19 -4.46 11.06
C LEU A 324 -12.97 -3.73 12.16
N LEU A 325 -13.23 -4.39 13.29
CA LEU A 325 -13.91 -3.80 14.45
C LEU A 325 -13.10 -2.65 15.05
N ALA A 326 -11.81 -2.86 15.30
CA ALA A 326 -10.91 -1.83 15.82
C ALA A 326 -10.81 -0.64 14.84
N GLY A 327 -10.65 -0.92 13.54
CA GLY A 327 -10.62 0.11 12.49
C GLY A 327 -11.91 0.92 12.42
N TRP A 328 -13.06 0.27 12.54
CA TRP A 328 -14.36 0.94 12.59
C TRP A 328 -14.48 1.85 13.82
N GLY A 329 -14.19 1.33 15.02
CA GLY A 329 -14.18 2.10 16.25
C GLY A 329 -13.23 3.30 16.20
N TYR A 330 -12.03 3.08 15.68
CA TYR A 330 -11.02 4.12 15.51
C TYR A 330 -11.49 5.26 14.59
N MET A 331 -12.10 4.93 13.44
CA MET A 331 -12.63 5.94 12.53
C MET A 331 -13.77 6.74 13.15
N ARG A 332 -14.66 6.11 13.95
CA ARG A 332 -15.71 6.80 14.69
C ARG A 332 -15.14 7.81 15.71
N LEU A 333 -14.08 7.43 16.43
CA LEU A 333 -13.40 8.34 17.37
C LEU A 333 -12.77 9.56 16.69
N ILE A 334 -12.17 9.37 15.49
CA ILE A 334 -11.58 10.48 14.74
C ILE A 334 -12.68 11.40 14.15
N GLU A 335 -13.78 10.84 13.68
CA GLU A 335 -14.89 11.61 13.10
C GLU A 335 -15.63 12.43 14.16
N SER A 336 -15.87 11.88 15.35
CA SER A 336 -16.53 12.59 16.46
C SER A 336 -15.78 13.83 16.96
N ARG A 337 -14.45 13.90 16.74
CA ARG A 337 -13.63 15.06 17.09
C ARG A 337 -13.66 16.18 16.03
N LYS A 338 -14.34 16.00 14.92
CA LYS A 338 -14.47 17.00 13.85
C LYS A 338 -15.78 17.77 13.91
N THR A 339 -16.77 17.29 14.69
CA THR A 339 -18.00 17.98 15.05
C THR A 339 -17.79 18.80 16.33
#